data_2b46ef6fc6201c40851543d66b5472db
#
_entry.id   2b46ef6fc6201c40851543d66b5472db
#
_cell.length_a   1.000
_cell.length_b   1.000
_cell.length_c   1.000
_cell.angle_alpha   90.00
_cell.angle_beta   90.00
_cell.angle_gamma   90.00
#
_symmetry.space_group_name_H-M   'P 1'
#
loop_
_entity.id
_entity.type
_entity.pdbx_description
1 polymer ?
#
loop_
_entity_poly.entity_id
_entity_poly.type
_entity_poly.pdbx_seq_one_letter_code
_entity_poly.pdbx_strand_id
1 'polypeptide(L)'
;MTTAQKIIKYLAIALAISIIVSIFSAIAGGIFGLASVLGLRKNKAIGEMKAIDFENSEVATLDIDVAFTNLTIKTGETLKAETNNSNINCKQNYQNIQIKEKSRNWFAKNNEGDLIVYVPEGIEFETIRINAGAGKINIEELNTKELVLNLGAGNTEISRVNVSEKCSIDGGVGKLSILSGTINNLDLDMGIGQTDLVSKITGKSDINSGIGKVSIKLLGDKDNYKFKINKGIGVIDIAGEEMKDGQEWGNGKNYIDIDGGIGEIKIDF
;
A
#
# COMPACT_ATOMS: atom_id res chain seq x y z
N MET A 1 -31.48 -3.53 -23.63
CA MET A 1 -32.04 -3.51 -22.26
C MET A 1 -33.01 -2.34 -22.16
N THR A 2 -34.22 -2.60 -21.62
CA THR A 2 -35.21 -1.53 -21.34
C THR A 2 -34.72 -0.67 -20.17
N THR A 3 -35.25 0.55 -20.03
CA THR A 3 -34.93 1.45 -18.91
C THR A 3 -35.18 0.79 -17.55
N ALA A 4 -36.26 0.01 -17.42
CA ALA A 4 -36.56 -0.75 -16.22
C ALA A 4 -35.48 -1.81 -15.89
N GLN A 5 -35.01 -2.55 -16.89
CA GLN A 5 -33.91 -3.52 -16.71
C GLN A 5 -32.60 -2.88 -16.30
N LYS A 6 -32.30 -1.69 -16.79
CA LYS A 6 -31.10 -0.91 -16.35
C LYS A 6 -31.25 -0.51 -14.89
N ILE A 7 -32.38 0.01 -14.47
CA ILE A 7 -32.65 0.41 -13.09
C ILE A 7 -32.53 -0.79 -12.15
N ILE A 8 -33.12 -1.94 -12.48
CA ILE A 8 -33.05 -3.16 -11.68
C ILE A 8 -31.59 -3.63 -11.57
N LYS A 9 -30.82 -3.60 -12.66
CA LYS A 9 -29.40 -3.95 -12.65
C LYS A 9 -28.60 -3.06 -11.70
N TYR A 10 -28.79 -1.74 -11.77
CA TYR A 10 -28.06 -0.82 -10.90
C TYR A 10 -28.48 -0.91 -9.43
N LEU A 11 -29.76 -1.16 -9.15
CA LEU A 11 -30.26 -1.43 -7.80
C LEU A 11 -29.65 -2.72 -7.22
N ALA A 12 -29.57 -3.79 -8.02
CA ALA A 12 -28.96 -5.05 -7.59
C ALA A 12 -27.46 -4.89 -7.30
N ILE A 13 -26.75 -4.13 -8.14
CA ILE A 13 -25.33 -3.82 -7.94
C ILE A 13 -25.15 -2.97 -6.67
N ALA A 14 -25.95 -1.92 -6.48
CA ALA A 14 -25.89 -1.08 -5.29
C ALA A 14 -26.19 -1.87 -4.01
N LEU A 15 -27.16 -2.80 -4.06
CA LEU A 15 -27.47 -3.68 -2.95
C LEU A 15 -26.32 -4.65 -2.65
N ALA A 16 -25.71 -5.26 -3.67
CA ALA A 16 -24.56 -6.13 -3.51
C ALA A 16 -23.37 -5.39 -2.87
N ILE A 17 -23.07 -4.18 -3.34
CA ILE A 17 -22.02 -3.32 -2.77
C ILE A 17 -22.34 -2.99 -1.30
N SER A 18 -23.59 -2.60 -1.00
CA SER A 18 -24.03 -2.30 0.37
C SER A 18 -23.84 -3.50 1.31
N ILE A 19 -24.17 -4.71 0.84
CA ILE A 19 -23.98 -5.95 1.61
C ILE A 19 -22.50 -6.22 1.81
N ILE A 20 -21.67 -6.09 0.78
CA ILE A 20 -20.21 -6.29 0.87
C ILE A 20 -19.61 -5.28 1.86
N VAL A 21 -19.93 -4.01 1.73
CA VAL A 21 -19.45 -2.95 2.65
C VAL A 21 -19.94 -3.21 4.08
N SER A 22 -21.17 -3.66 4.26
CA SER A 22 -21.73 -4.00 5.58
C SER A 22 -21.03 -5.20 6.22
N ILE A 23 -20.72 -6.23 5.42
CA ILE A 23 -19.97 -7.40 5.90
C ILE A 23 -18.55 -7.00 6.31
N PHE A 24 -17.84 -6.22 5.49
CA PHE A 24 -16.52 -5.73 5.82
C PHE A 24 -16.52 -4.78 7.01
N SER A 25 -17.51 -3.88 7.11
CA SER A 25 -17.68 -3.01 8.29
C SER A 25 -18.00 -3.81 9.54
N ALA A 26 -18.81 -4.87 9.42
CA ALA A 26 -19.11 -5.76 10.53
C ALA A 26 -17.89 -6.60 10.95
N ILE A 27 -17.07 -7.06 10.01
CA ILE A 27 -15.80 -7.76 10.27
C ILE A 27 -14.80 -6.79 10.93
N ALA A 28 -14.58 -5.62 10.34
CA ALA A 28 -13.70 -4.60 10.90
C ALA A 28 -14.22 -4.08 12.24
N GLY A 29 -15.50 -3.71 12.35
CA GLY A 29 -16.14 -3.28 13.57
C GLY A 29 -16.24 -4.38 14.64
N GLY A 30 -16.43 -5.63 14.23
CA GLY A 30 -16.41 -6.81 15.09
C GLY A 30 -15.03 -7.06 15.68
N ILE A 31 -13.98 -6.95 14.89
CA ILE A 31 -12.58 -7.09 15.35
C ILE A 31 -12.24 -5.95 16.32
N PHE A 32 -12.55 -4.70 15.98
CA PHE A 32 -12.26 -3.54 16.83
C PHE A 32 -13.27 -3.36 17.98
N GLY A 33 -14.56 -3.67 17.77
CA GLY A 33 -15.61 -3.52 18.76
C GLY A 33 -15.58 -4.61 19.85
N LEU A 34 -15.36 -5.86 19.50
CA LEU A 34 -15.20 -6.96 20.47
C LEU A 34 -13.97 -6.76 21.34
N ALA A 35 -12.87 -6.26 20.80
CA ALA A 35 -11.68 -5.92 21.58
C ALA A 35 -11.96 -4.82 22.61
N SER A 36 -12.84 -3.86 22.32
CA SER A 36 -13.21 -2.79 23.26
C SER A 36 -14.24 -3.22 24.30
N VAL A 37 -15.27 -3.99 23.89
CA VAL A 37 -16.37 -4.42 24.77
C VAL A 37 -15.95 -5.52 25.73
N LEU A 38 -15.05 -6.40 25.32
CA LEU A 38 -14.53 -7.47 26.20
C LEU A 38 -13.43 -7.00 27.15
N GLY A 39 -13.16 -5.69 27.23
CA GLY A 39 -12.12 -5.15 28.11
C GLY A 39 -10.72 -5.69 27.78
N LEU A 40 -10.51 -6.18 26.55
CA LEU A 40 -9.24 -6.73 26.10
C LEU A 40 -8.18 -5.64 25.87
N ARG A 41 -8.60 -4.37 25.92
CA ARG A 41 -7.71 -3.21 26.06
C ARG A 41 -7.22 -3.05 27.51
N LYS A 42 -6.68 -4.08 28.11
CA LYS A 42 -5.75 -3.83 29.20
C LYS A 42 -4.46 -3.34 28.54
N ASN A 43 -4.05 -2.13 28.90
CA ASN A 43 -2.69 -1.65 28.70
C ASN A 43 -1.74 -2.74 29.17
N LYS A 44 -1.33 -3.62 28.29
CA LYS A 44 -0.25 -4.54 28.56
C LYS A 44 0.99 -3.67 28.48
N ALA A 45 1.82 -3.73 29.51
CA ALA A 45 3.10 -3.08 29.49
C ALA A 45 3.76 -3.45 28.15
N ILE A 46 3.95 -2.43 27.30
CA ILE A 46 4.69 -2.55 26.05
C ILE A 46 6.03 -3.11 26.49
N GLY A 47 6.43 -4.27 25.97
CA GLY A 47 7.71 -4.87 26.29
C GLY A 47 8.85 -3.88 25.98
N GLU A 48 9.98 -4.02 26.62
CA GLU A 48 11.14 -3.22 26.28
C GLU A 48 11.51 -3.46 24.83
N MET A 49 11.86 -2.37 24.11
CA MET A 49 12.35 -2.45 22.74
C MET A 49 13.69 -3.18 22.74
N LYS A 50 13.81 -4.21 21.93
CA LYS A 50 15.03 -4.96 21.71
C LYS A 50 15.64 -4.51 20.39
N ALA A 51 16.88 -4.05 20.45
CA ALA A 51 17.66 -3.69 19.26
C ALA A 51 18.34 -4.93 18.66
N ILE A 52 18.37 -4.99 17.35
CA ILE A 52 19.06 -6.01 16.54
C ILE A 52 19.83 -5.27 15.46
N ASP A 53 21.14 -5.26 15.58
CA ASP A 53 22.02 -4.61 14.63
C ASP A 53 22.30 -5.55 13.44
N PHE A 54 22.42 -4.96 12.26
CA PHE A 54 22.82 -5.66 11.04
C PHE A 54 24.18 -5.16 10.57
N GLU A 55 24.92 -6.03 9.90
CA GLU A 55 26.16 -5.63 9.28
C GLU A 55 25.86 -4.71 8.08
N ASN A 56 26.50 -3.54 8.04
CA ASN A 56 26.30 -2.53 6.99
C ASN A 56 26.96 -2.90 5.64
N SER A 57 27.50 -4.11 5.49
CA SER A 57 28.16 -4.54 4.27
C SER A 57 27.14 -4.76 3.15
N GLU A 58 27.08 -3.83 2.21
CA GLU A 58 26.41 -3.96 0.91
C GLU A 58 25.09 -4.76 0.93
N VAL A 59 24.11 -4.32 1.76
CA VAL A 59 22.82 -5.00 1.83
C VAL A 59 22.07 -4.79 0.52
N ALA A 60 21.75 -5.90 -0.16
CA ALA A 60 21.03 -5.88 -1.42
C ALA A 60 19.53 -6.02 -1.22
N THR A 61 19.08 -6.85 -0.26
CA THR A 61 17.67 -7.16 -0.10
C THR A 61 17.19 -6.93 1.32
N LEU A 62 16.04 -6.26 1.44
CA LEU A 62 15.27 -6.12 2.67
C LEU A 62 13.91 -6.79 2.52
N ASP A 63 13.69 -7.91 3.21
CA ASP A 63 12.46 -8.70 3.20
C ASP A 63 11.78 -8.63 4.57
N ILE A 64 10.63 -7.94 4.65
CA ILE A 64 9.85 -7.74 5.87
C ILE A 64 8.49 -8.42 5.71
N ASP A 65 8.16 -9.32 6.63
CA ASP A 65 6.90 -10.06 6.66
C ASP A 65 6.28 -9.94 8.06
N VAL A 66 5.26 -9.10 8.19
CA VAL A 66 4.58 -8.79 9.45
C VAL A 66 3.08 -9.03 9.32
N ALA A 67 2.49 -9.70 10.31
CA ALA A 67 1.07 -10.04 10.30
C ALA A 67 0.22 -8.99 11.02
N PHE A 68 0.60 -8.60 12.25
CA PHE A 68 -0.15 -7.66 13.10
C PHE A 68 0.73 -6.59 13.76
N THR A 69 2.01 -6.55 13.43
CA THR A 69 2.97 -5.60 13.98
C THR A 69 2.91 -4.30 13.20
N ASN A 70 2.85 -3.16 13.90
CA ASN A 70 3.03 -1.87 13.25
C ASN A 70 4.48 -1.74 12.77
N LEU A 71 4.66 -1.37 11.52
CA LEU A 71 5.97 -1.18 10.91
C LEU A 71 6.28 0.31 10.77
N THR A 72 7.46 0.70 11.23
CA THR A 72 8.02 2.01 10.94
C THR A 72 9.41 1.84 10.33
N ILE A 73 9.64 2.42 9.17
CA ILE A 73 10.98 2.51 8.57
C ILE A 73 11.43 3.97 8.66
N LYS A 74 12.59 4.20 9.25
CA LYS A 74 13.15 5.53 9.49
C LYS A 74 14.58 5.64 8.98
N THR A 75 15.00 6.85 8.70
CA THR A 75 16.41 7.17 8.52
C THR A 75 17.17 7.03 9.84
N GLY A 76 18.36 6.44 9.80
CA GLY A 76 19.22 6.21 10.96
C GLY A 76 20.70 6.23 10.60
N GLU A 77 21.57 6.18 11.60
CA GLU A 77 23.03 6.15 11.39
C GLU A 77 23.52 4.76 10.95
N THR A 78 22.85 3.71 11.46
CA THR A 78 23.19 2.32 11.19
C THR A 78 21.97 1.53 10.81
N LEU A 79 22.16 0.46 10.05
CA LEU A 79 21.10 -0.46 9.69
C LEU A 79 20.78 -1.36 10.88
N LYS A 80 19.63 -1.16 11.50
CA LYS A 80 19.17 -1.93 12.67
C LYS A 80 17.65 -2.06 12.72
N ALA A 81 17.18 -3.04 13.46
CA ALA A 81 15.77 -3.18 13.80
C ALA A 81 15.57 -3.09 15.32
N GLU A 82 14.51 -2.43 15.74
CA GLU A 82 14.05 -2.40 17.14
C GLU A 82 12.62 -2.91 17.22
N THR A 83 12.34 -3.80 18.16
CA THR A 83 10.98 -4.34 18.31
C THR A 83 10.67 -4.70 19.76
N ASN A 84 9.41 -4.51 20.14
CA ASN A 84 8.84 -5.01 21.39
C ASN A 84 7.97 -6.28 21.18
N ASN A 85 7.84 -6.74 19.91
CA ASN A 85 7.14 -7.98 19.60
C ASN A 85 8.09 -9.18 19.65
N SER A 86 7.93 -10.05 20.64
CA SER A 86 8.75 -11.25 20.82
C SER A 86 8.61 -12.29 19.69
N ASN A 87 7.62 -12.13 18.79
CA ASN A 87 7.42 -13.02 17.65
C ASN A 87 8.25 -12.58 16.43
N ILE A 88 8.83 -11.39 16.43
CA ILE A 88 9.72 -10.94 15.37
C ILE A 88 11.03 -11.70 15.42
N ASN A 89 11.42 -12.24 14.28
CA ASN A 89 12.71 -12.89 14.06
C ASN A 89 13.45 -12.15 12.94
N CYS A 90 14.61 -11.64 13.27
CA CYS A 90 15.50 -10.98 12.31
C CYS A 90 16.67 -11.90 11.99
N LYS A 91 17.01 -12.00 10.72
CA LYS A 91 18.16 -12.76 10.21
C LYS A 91 18.83 -11.96 9.12
N GLN A 92 20.14 -11.99 9.13
CA GLN A 92 20.96 -11.53 8.01
C GLN A 92 21.76 -12.71 7.44
N ASN A 93 21.65 -12.91 6.14
CA ASN A 93 22.46 -13.86 5.40
C ASN A 93 23.18 -13.10 4.28
N TYR A 94 24.48 -12.85 4.46
CA TYR A 94 25.26 -11.98 3.55
C TYR A 94 24.55 -10.64 3.33
N GLN A 95 24.14 -10.35 2.11
CA GLN A 95 23.51 -9.10 1.69
C GLN A 95 21.98 -9.07 1.89
N ASN A 96 21.41 -10.13 2.45
CA ASN A 96 19.95 -10.26 2.58
C ASN A 96 19.53 -10.14 4.04
N ILE A 97 18.70 -9.15 4.35
CA ILE A 97 18.04 -8.99 5.65
C ILE A 97 16.62 -9.51 5.55
N GLN A 98 16.28 -10.37 6.50
CA GLN A 98 14.97 -10.96 6.61
C GLN A 98 14.40 -10.72 8.00
N ILE A 99 13.26 -10.02 8.07
CA ILE A 99 12.54 -9.71 9.29
C ILE A 99 11.15 -10.35 9.19
N LYS A 100 10.89 -11.37 9.99
CA LYS A 100 9.64 -12.12 9.89
C LYS A 100 8.95 -12.23 11.23
N GLU A 101 7.64 -11.94 11.24
CA GLU A 101 6.76 -12.25 12.34
C GLU A 101 6.36 -13.73 12.27
N LYS A 102 6.74 -14.51 13.30
CA LYS A 102 6.34 -15.91 13.37
C LYS A 102 4.82 -15.97 13.56
N SER A 103 4.13 -16.58 12.60
CA SER A 103 2.70 -16.85 12.72
C SER A 103 2.44 -17.65 13.98
N ARG A 104 1.69 -17.10 14.91
CA ARG A 104 1.11 -17.81 16.04
C ARG A 104 -0.40 -17.86 15.85
N ASN A 105 -1.03 -18.86 16.45
CA ASN A 105 -2.48 -19.04 16.35
C ASN A 105 -3.24 -17.73 16.40
N TRP A 106 -4.13 -17.50 15.43
CA TRP A 106 -5.08 -16.40 15.33
C TRP A 106 -5.72 -15.97 16.67
N PHE A 107 -5.88 -16.89 17.62
CA PHE A 107 -6.43 -16.67 18.95
C PHE A 107 -5.39 -16.29 20.02
N ALA A 108 -4.12 -16.14 19.68
CA ALA A 108 -3.08 -15.82 20.64
C ALA A 108 -3.09 -14.31 20.93
N LYS A 109 -3.37 -13.96 22.17
CA LYS A 109 -3.63 -12.64 22.75
C LYS A 109 -2.46 -11.62 22.71
N ASN A 110 -1.34 -11.90 22.02
CA ASN A 110 -0.07 -11.18 22.15
C ASN A 110 0.62 -10.87 20.82
N ASN A 111 -0.12 -10.63 19.75
CA ASN A 111 0.46 -10.42 18.42
C ASN A 111 0.64 -8.93 18.04
N GLU A 112 0.17 -8.00 18.88
CA GLU A 112 0.36 -6.57 18.64
C GLU A 112 1.73 -6.13 19.17
N GLY A 113 2.43 -5.33 18.38
CA GLY A 113 3.71 -4.74 18.76
C GLY A 113 4.19 -3.77 17.70
N ASP A 114 5.35 -3.20 17.93
CA ASP A 114 5.98 -2.26 17.04
C ASP A 114 7.31 -2.85 16.54
N LEU A 115 7.60 -2.63 15.27
CA LEU A 115 8.86 -2.89 14.60
C LEU A 115 9.33 -1.59 13.98
N ILE A 116 10.51 -1.13 14.39
CA ILE A 116 11.18 0.03 13.80
C ILE A 116 12.42 -0.46 13.09
N VAL A 117 12.53 -0.17 11.82
CA VAL A 117 13.73 -0.46 11.01
C VAL A 117 14.41 0.87 10.68
N TYR A 118 15.67 0.98 11.05
CA TYR A 118 16.48 2.15 10.73
C TYR A 118 17.36 1.83 9.53
N VAL A 119 17.29 2.70 8.54
CA VAL A 119 18.05 2.58 7.28
C VAL A 119 18.96 3.80 7.16
N PRO A 120 20.26 3.62 6.96
CA PRO A 120 21.16 4.73 6.73
C PRO A 120 20.79 5.52 5.47
N GLU A 121 21.00 6.83 5.54
CA GLU A 121 20.77 7.72 4.41
C GLU A 121 21.67 7.34 3.21
N GLY A 122 21.09 7.37 2.01
CA GLY A 122 21.82 7.09 0.77
C GLY A 122 21.98 5.61 0.42
N ILE A 123 21.48 4.68 1.24
CA ILE A 123 21.45 3.26 0.83
C ILE A 123 20.38 3.06 -0.24
N GLU A 124 20.77 2.47 -1.36
CA GLU A 124 19.86 1.94 -2.38
C GLU A 124 19.87 0.41 -2.31
N PHE A 125 18.73 -0.20 -2.13
CA PHE A 125 18.57 -1.66 -2.18
C PHE A 125 18.37 -2.13 -3.63
N GLU A 126 18.80 -3.36 -3.91
CA GLU A 126 18.36 -4.04 -5.15
C GLU A 126 16.86 -4.35 -5.09
N THR A 127 16.41 -4.91 -3.96
CA THR A 127 15.00 -5.25 -3.76
C THR A 127 14.55 -4.98 -2.33
N ILE A 128 13.42 -4.29 -2.21
CA ILE A 128 12.67 -4.21 -0.95
C ILE A 128 11.35 -4.94 -1.13
N ARG A 129 11.08 -5.88 -0.22
CA ARG A 129 9.79 -6.58 -0.17
C ARG A 129 9.16 -6.42 1.20
N ILE A 130 7.93 -5.94 1.25
CA ILE A 130 7.16 -5.75 2.48
C ILE A 130 5.81 -6.46 2.32
N ASN A 131 5.61 -7.50 3.12
CA ASN A 131 4.33 -8.16 3.26
C ASN A 131 3.74 -7.78 4.62
N ALA A 132 2.59 -7.14 4.62
CA ALA A 132 1.94 -6.69 5.83
C ALA A 132 0.49 -7.17 5.88
N GLY A 133 0.11 -7.86 6.95
CA GLY A 133 -1.24 -8.38 7.14
C GLY A 133 -2.20 -7.29 7.60
N ALA A 134 -2.13 -6.88 8.87
CA ALA A 134 -2.98 -5.82 9.41
C ALA A 134 -2.17 -4.92 10.35
N GLY A 135 -2.37 -3.61 10.24
CA GLY A 135 -1.65 -2.66 11.09
C GLY A 135 -1.38 -1.33 10.41
N LYS A 136 -0.52 -0.56 11.05
CA LYS A 136 -0.07 0.73 10.54
C LYS A 136 1.35 0.62 10.02
N ILE A 137 1.57 1.15 8.81
CA ILE A 137 2.89 1.20 8.20
C ILE A 137 3.25 2.67 7.97
N ASN A 138 4.38 3.10 8.51
CA ASN A 138 4.92 4.43 8.29
C ASN A 138 6.35 4.29 7.76
N ILE A 139 6.61 4.89 6.63
CA ILE A 139 7.91 4.83 5.96
C ILE A 139 8.37 6.24 5.65
N GLU A 140 9.52 6.63 6.18
CA GLU A 140 10.12 7.93 5.89
C GLU A 140 10.69 7.97 4.47
N GLU A 141 11.54 7.01 4.12
CA GLU A 141 12.14 6.93 2.79
C GLU A 141 12.47 5.50 2.38
N LEU A 142 12.26 5.18 1.10
CA LEU A 142 12.72 3.97 0.44
C LEU A 142 13.45 4.31 -0.85
N ASN A 143 14.67 3.79 -1.00
CA ASN A 143 15.45 3.86 -2.22
C ASN A 143 15.80 2.45 -2.68
N THR A 144 15.31 2.03 -3.84
CA THR A 144 15.50 0.65 -4.32
C THR A 144 15.34 0.56 -5.84
N LYS A 145 15.92 -0.48 -6.44
CA LYS A 145 15.64 -0.79 -7.83
C LYS A 145 14.26 -1.43 -7.98
N GLU A 146 13.94 -2.44 -7.16
CA GLU A 146 12.64 -3.10 -7.17
C GLU A 146 11.95 -2.96 -5.82
N LEU A 147 10.67 -2.56 -5.85
CA LEU A 147 9.79 -2.49 -4.68
C LEU A 147 8.59 -3.42 -4.85
N VAL A 148 8.35 -4.26 -3.85
CA VAL A 148 7.14 -5.09 -3.76
C VAL A 148 6.46 -4.83 -2.43
N LEU A 149 5.24 -4.27 -2.46
CA LEU A 149 4.40 -4.04 -1.29
C LEU A 149 3.14 -4.87 -1.39
N ASN A 150 2.94 -5.83 -0.49
CA ASN A 150 1.71 -6.59 -0.34
C ASN A 150 1.03 -6.15 0.96
N LEU A 151 -0.05 -5.39 0.84
CA LEU A 151 -0.72 -4.72 1.94
C LEU A 151 -2.06 -5.40 2.21
N GLY A 152 -2.28 -5.87 3.43
CA GLY A 152 -3.54 -6.49 3.85
C GLY A 152 -4.59 -5.46 4.26
N ALA A 153 -4.80 -5.25 5.55
CA ALA A 153 -5.79 -4.31 6.07
C ALA A 153 -5.14 -3.24 6.96
N GLY A 154 -5.31 -1.98 6.63
CA GLY A 154 -4.76 -0.91 7.46
C GLY A 154 -4.43 0.38 6.71
N ASN A 155 -3.54 1.16 7.31
CA ASN A 155 -3.09 2.42 6.74
C ASN A 155 -1.59 2.38 6.50
N THR A 156 -1.20 2.66 5.26
CA THR A 156 0.20 2.78 4.85
C THR A 156 0.49 4.22 4.42
N GLU A 157 1.51 4.81 5.01
CA GLU A 157 2.02 6.13 4.63
C GLU A 157 3.51 6.04 4.31
N ILE A 158 3.87 6.51 3.13
CA ILE A 158 5.25 6.58 2.65
C ILE A 158 5.54 8.04 2.30
N SER A 159 6.48 8.66 3.04
CA SER A 159 6.81 10.06 2.81
C SER A 159 7.60 10.24 1.51
N ARG A 160 8.55 9.35 1.23
CA ARG A 160 9.31 9.36 -0.03
C ARG A 160 9.61 7.96 -0.51
N VAL A 161 9.43 7.73 -1.83
CA VAL A 161 9.82 6.48 -2.46
C VAL A 161 10.53 6.74 -3.79
N ASN A 162 11.70 6.15 -3.96
CA ASN A 162 12.44 6.19 -5.21
C ASN A 162 12.66 4.75 -5.70
N VAL A 163 12.02 4.41 -6.82
CA VAL A 163 12.13 3.10 -7.45
C VAL A 163 12.64 3.27 -8.88
N SER A 164 13.80 2.71 -9.17
CA SER A 164 14.49 2.95 -10.45
C SER A 164 14.14 1.93 -11.54
N GLU A 165 13.62 0.73 -11.20
CA GLU A 165 13.32 -0.30 -12.20
C GLU A 165 11.85 -0.73 -12.20
N LYS A 166 11.32 -1.27 -11.08
CA LYS A 166 9.95 -1.78 -11.00
C LYS A 166 9.34 -1.60 -9.63
N CYS A 167 8.09 -1.13 -9.58
CA CYS A 167 7.30 -1.02 -8.37
C CYS A 167 6.00 -1.82 -8.51
N SER A 168 5.76 -2.77 -7.62
CA SER A 168 4.51 -3.53 -7.55
C SER A 168 3.87 -3.32 -6.18
N ILE A 169 2.62 -2.88 -6.17
CA ILE A 169 1.85 -2.59 -4.96
C ILE A 169 0.51 -3.27 -5.04
N ASP A 170 0.32 -4.29 -4.21
CA ASP A 170 -0.96 -4.95 -3.97
C ASP A 170 -1.60 -4.38 -2.70
N GLY A 171 -2.65 -3.59 -2.84
CA GLY A 171 -3.41 -2.99 -1.76
C GLY A 171 -4.64 -3.82 -1.40
N GLY A 172 -4.78 -4.19 -0.14
CA GLY A 172 -5.94 -4.92 0.36
C GLY A 172 -7.12 -4.00 0.71
N VAL A 173 -7.32 -3.72 2.00
CA VAL A 173 -8.41 -2.87 2.50
C VAL A 173 -7.85 -1.74 3.36
N GLY A 174 -8.10 -0.49 2.98
CA GLY A 174 -7.68 0.65 3.79
C GLY A 174 -7.17 1.85 3.03
N LYS A 175 -6.10 2.46 3.53
CA LYS A 175 -5.53 3.66 2.91
C LYS A 175 -4.05 3.47 2.58
N LEU A 176 -3.68 3.84 1.35
CA LEU A 176 -2.31 4.01 0.91
C LEU A 176 -2.05 5.48 0.60
N SER A 177 -1.01 6.06 1.19
CA SER A 177 -0.55 7.42 0.89
C SER A 177 0.93 7.41 0.55
N ILE A 178 1.30 7.92 -0.63
CA ILE A 178 2.69 8.17 -1.03
C ILE A 178 2.81 9.67 -1.29
N LEU A 179 3.65 10.35 -0.52
CA LEU A 179 3.67 11.81 -0.48
C LEU A 179 4.68 12.44 -1.45
N SER A 180 5.70 11.69 -1.87
CA SER A 180 6.68 12.17 -2.85
C SER A 180 7.52 11.03 -3.44
N GLY A 181 8.24 11.32 -4.53
CA GLY A 181 9.27 10.45 -5.07
C GLY A 181 9.21 10.23 -6.57
N THR A 182 9.95 9.23 -7.02
CA THR A 182 9.98 8.81 -8.42
C THR A 182 9.76 7.31 -8.50
N ILE A 183 8.83 6.88 -9.34
CA ILE A 183 8.49 5.48 -9.51
C ILE A 183 8.60 5.12 -10.99
N ASN A 184 9.40 4.12 -11.30
CA ASN A 184 9.48 3.58 -12.65
C ASN A 184 8.70 2.26 -12.74
N ASN A 185 7.93 2.11 -13.82
CA ASN A 185 7.12 0.92 -14.11
C ASN A 185 6.24 0.50 -12.92
N LEU A 186 5.27 1.34 -12.57
CA LEU A 186 4.33 1.09 -11.49
C LEU A 186 3.25 0.08 -11.91
N ASP A 187 3.09 -0.96 -11.10
CA ASP A 187 1.99 -1.91 -11.13
C ASP A 187 1.23 -1.75 -9.80
N LEU A 188 0.04 -1.13 -9.86
CA LEU A 188 -0.75 -0.78 -8.69
C LEU A 188 -2.12 -1.44 -8.76
N ASP A 189 -2.31 -2.46 -7.93
CA ASP A 189 -3.58 -3.15 -7.74
C ASP A 189 -4.20 -2.76 -6.40
N MET A 190 -5.31 -2.03 -6.42
CA MET A 190 -6.00 -1.61 -5.20
C MET A 190 -7.29 -2.38 -4.98
N GLY A 191 -7.46 -2.95 -3.77
CA GLY A 191 -8.65 -3.65 -3.35
C GLY A 191 -9.80 -2.69 -2.99
N ILE A 192 -9.97 -2.37 -1.71
CA ILE A 192 -11.06 -1.50 -1.22
C ILE A 192 -10.46 -0.37 -0.37
N GLY A 193 -10.71 0.88 -0.77
CA GLY A 193 -10.28 2.01 0.07
C GLY A 193 -9.88 3.26 -0.67
N GLN A 194 -8.83 3.90 -0.17
CA GLN A 194 -8.33 5.16 -0.71
C GLN A 194 -6.84 5.08 -1.00
N THR A 195 -6.46 5.57 -2.18
CA THR A 195 -5.06 5.78 -2.56
C THR A 195 -4.81 7.24 -2.87
N ASP A 196 -3.84 7.82 -2.20
CA ASP A 196 -3.32 9.17 -2.47
C ASP A 196 -1.85 9.04 -2.88
N LEU A 197 -1.53 9.32 -4.14
CA LEU A 197 -0.19 9.17 -4.70
C LEU A 197 0.31 10.48 -5.28
N VAL A 198 1.42 10.99 -4.74
CA VAL A 198 2.15 12.14 -5.29
C VAL A 198 3.52 11.66 -5.73
N SER A 199 3.76 11.55 -7.04
CA SER A 199 5.01 10.99 -7.55
C SER A 199 5.25 11.36 -9.02
N LYS A 200 6.52 11.31 -9.43
CA LYS A 200 6.87 11.25 -10.85
C LYS A 200 6.82 9.79 -11.28
N ILE A 201 5.84 9.42 -12.10
CA ILE A 201 5.72 8.07 -12.65
C ILE A 201 6.35 8.06 -14.04
N THR A 202 7.21 7.07 -14.30
CA THR A 202 7.91 6.92 -15.58
C THR A 202 7.81 5.49 -16.11
N GLY A 203 8.07 5.32 -17.41
CA GLY A 203 8.02 4.02 -18.06
C GLY A 203 6.61 3.57 -18.42
N LYS A 204 6.34 2.26 -18.26
CA LYS A 204 5.03 1.67 -18.52
C LYS A 204 4.40 1.24 -17.20
N SER A 205 3.22 1.79 -16.89
CA SER A 205 2.55 1.55 -15.62
C SER A 205 1.12 1.09 -15.85
N ASP A 206 0.65 0.24 -14.93
CA ASP A 206 -0.70 -0.29 -14.88
C ASP A 206 -1.32 0.09 -13.53
N ILE A 207 -2.54 0.65 -13.54
CA ILE A 207 -3.25 1.10 -12.34
C ILE A 207 -4.65 0.49 -12.33
N ASN A 208 -4.85 -0.47 -11.45
CA ASN A 208 -6.11 -1.18 -11.28
C ASN A 208 -6.77 -0.76 -9.97
N SER A 209 -7.98 -0.23 -10.05
CA SER A 209 -8.75 0.17 -8.89
C SER A 209 -9.91 -0.78 -8.65
N GLY A 210 -10.00 -1.36 -7.45
CA GLY A 210 -11.14 -2.17 -7.02
C GLY A 210 -12.34 -1.30 -6.66
N ILE A 211 -12.54 -1.00 -5.37
CA ILE A 211 -13.66 -0.17 -4.89
C ILE A 211 -13.11 0.98 -4.05
N GLY A 212 -13.37 2.22 -4.48
CA GLY A 212 -12.99 3.38 -3.67
C GLY A 212 -12.52 4.59 -4.44
N LYS A 213 -11.49 5.25 -3.92
CA LYS A 213 -10.96 6.47 -4.50
C LYS A 213 -9.45 6.37 -4.72
N VAL A 214 -9.03 6.70 -5.93
CA VAL A 214 -7.62 6.85 -6.29
C VAL A 214 -7.37 8.29 -6.72
N SER A 215 -6.49 8.98 -6.01
CA SER A 215 -6.07 10.34 -6.32
C SER A 215 -4.57 10.34 -6.62
N ILE A 216 -4.21 10.72 -7.82
CA ILE A 216 -2.81 10.76 -8.26
C ILE A 216 -2.46 12.19 -8.66
N LYS A 217 -1.41 12.73 -8.05
CA LYS A 217 -0.76 13.94 -8.51
C LYS A 217 0.57 13.57 -9.15
N LEU A 218 0.63 13.68 -10.47
CA LEU A 218 1.84 13.43 -11.23
C LEU A 218 2.78 14.64 -11.17
N LEU A 219 4.01 14.38 -10.77
CA LEU A 219 5.05 15.41 -10.74
C LEU A 219 5.73 15.48 -12.10
N GLY A 220 5.60 16.62 -12.78
CA GLY A 220 6.19 16.89 -14.07
C GLY A 220 5.20 17.43 -15.08
N ASP A 221 5.65 17.51 -16.34
CA ASP A 221 4.84 18.05 -17.41
C ASP A 221 3.83 17.01 -17.92
N LYS A 222 2.57 17.42 -18.03
CA LYS A 222 1.48 16.58 -18.55
C LYS A 222 1.75 16.03 -19.94
N ASP A 223 2.50 16.75 -20.77
CA ASP A 223 2.84 16.35 -22.14
C ASP A 223 3.79 15.14 -22.19
N ASN A 224 4.38 14.75 -21.05
CA ASN A 224 5.18 13.53 -20.93
C ASN A 224 4.36 12.26 -20.75
N TYR A 225 3.03 12.34 -20.62
CA TYR A 225 2.19 11.20 -20.31
C TYR A 225 1.22 10.85 -21.43
N LYS A 226 0.96 9.54 -21.54
CA LYS A 226 -0.11 8.97 -22.35
C LYS A 226 -0.90 7.99 -21.50
N PHE A 227 -2.24 8.13 -21.49
CA PHE A 227 -3.14 7.25 -20.76
C PHE A 227 -4.00 6.45 -21.71
N LYS A 228 -4.27 5.21 -21.33
CA LYS A 228 -5.34 4.38 -21.90
C LYS A 228 -6.35 4.09 -20.78
N ILE A 229 -7.63 4.24 -21.08
CA ILE A 229 -8.69 4.21 -20.07
C ILE A 229 -9.64 3.05 -20.34
N ASN A 230 -9.74 2.16 -19.38
CA ASN A 230 -10.80 1.16 -19.29
C ASN A 230 -11.67 1.54 -18.09
N LYS A 231 -12.84 2.14 -18.36
CA LYS A 231 -13.69 2.71 -17.33
C LYS A 231 -14.63 1.64 -16.76
N GLY A 232 -14.57 1.43 -15.44
CA GLY A 232 -15.55 0.61 -14.71
C GLY A 232 -16.84 1.36 -14.39
N ILE A 233 -17.33 1.23 -13.15
CA ILE A 233 -18.51 1.93 -12.65
C ILE A 233 -18.08 3.11 -11.78
N GLY A 234 -17.99 4.29 -12.38
CA GLY A 234 -17.53 5.48 -11.66
C GLY A 234 -17.06 6.59 -12.57
N VAL A 235 -16.19 7.43 -12.03
CA VAL A 235 -15.63 8.57 -12.73
C VAL A 235 -14.11 8.41 -12.82
N ILE A 236 -13.56 8.65 -14.00
CA ILE A 236 -12.12 8.84 -14.21
C ILE A 236 -11.94 10.25 -14.77
N ASP A 237 -11.23 11.08 -14.02
CA ASP A 237 -10.91 12.47 -14.36
C ASP A 237 -9.40 12.61 -14.54
N ILE A 238 -8.98 13.16 -15.67
CA ILE A 238 -7.57 13.47 -15.95
C ILE A 238 -7.47 14.96 -16.29
N ALA A 239 -6.75 15.71 -15.48
CA ALA A 239 -6.53 17.15 -15.63
C ALA A 239 -7.84 17.97 -15.71
N GLY A 240 -8.90 17.55 -15.00
CA GLY A 240 -10.21 18.20 -15.00
C GLY A 240 -11.13 17.79 -16.16
N GLU A 241 -10.75 16.79 -16.94
CA GLU A 241 -11.56 16.23 -18.02
C GLU A 241 -12.08 14.84 -17.65
N GLU A 242 -13.41 14.65 -17.66
CA GLU A 242 -13.99 13.31 -17.43
C GLU A 242 -13.77 12.40 -18.64
N MET A 243 -13.14 11.24 -18.41
CA MET A 243 -12.79 10.26 -19.42
C MET A 243 -13.95 9.32 -19.73
N LYS A 244 -14.00 8.88 -21.00
CA LYS A 244 -14.92 7.84 -21.47
C LYS A 244 -14.22 6.49 -21.52
N ASP A 245 -15.01 5.42 -21.48
CA ASP A 245 -14.49 4.07 -21.68
C ASP A 245 -13.84 3.90 -23.05
N GLY A 246 -12.66 3.27 -23.09
CA GLY A 246 -11.85 3.08 -24.30
C GLY A 246 -11.14 4.34 -24.81
N GLN A 247 -11.18 5.47 -24.08
CA GLN A 247 -10.51 6.70 -24.48
C GLN A 247 -9.01 6.64 -24.21
N GLU A 248 -8.22 7.26 -25.08
CA GLU A 248 -6.83 7.61 -24.82
C GLU A 248 -6.70 9.12 -24.55
N TRP A 249 -5.74 9.49 -23.71
CA TRP A 249 -5.42 10.88 -23.40
C TRP A 249 -3.91 11.11 -23.45
N GLY A 250 -3.47 12.22 -24.05
CA GLY A 250 -2.06 12.59 -24.17
C GLY A 250 -1.28 11.75 -25.19
N ASN A 251 -0.02 12.14 -25.44
CA ASN A 251 0.87 11.50 -26.43
C ASN A 251 2.31 11.34 -25.90
N GLY A 252 2.49 11.44 -24.58
CA GLY A 252 3.81 11.37 -23.96
C GLY A 252 4.43 9.96 -23.98
N LYS A 253 5.69 9.89 -23.57
CA LYS A 253 6.46 8.65 -23.55
C LYS A 253 6.16 7.75 -22.34
N ASN A 254 5.67 8.33 -21.24
CA ASN A 254 5.28 7.56 -20.07
C ASN A 254 3.84 7.08 -20.27
N TYR A 255 3.67 5.78 -20.32
CA TYR A 255 2.39 5.15 -20.62
C TYR A 255 1.75 4.64 -19.34
N ILE A 256 0.48 4.99 -19.11
CA ILE A 256 -0.28 4.53 -17.96
C ILE A 256 -1.60 3.92 -18.46
N ASP A 257 -1.78 2.63 -18.25
CA ASP A 257 -3.06 1.93 -18.45
C ASP A 257 -3.87 2.00 -17.15
N ILE A 258 -5.13 2.39 -17.25
CA ILE A 258 -6.01 2.58 -16.11
C ILE A 258 -7.23 1.68 -16.25
N ASP A 259 -7.37 0.72 -15.34
CA ASP A 259 -8.55 -0.10 -15.19
C ASP A 259 -9.37 0.36 -13.96
N GLY A 260 -10.44 1.10 -14.23
CA GLY A 260 -11.34 1.61 -13.21
C GLY A 260 -12.29 0.55 -12.70
N GLY A 261 -12.35 0.34 -11.38
CA GLY A 261 -13.33 -0.50 -10.73
C GLY A 261 -14.63 0.25 -10.43
N ILE A 262 -14.98 0.38 -9.14
CA ILE A 262 -16.17 1.10 -8.67
C ILE A 262 -15.71 2.29 -7.81
N GLY A 263 -15.92 3.52 -8.30
CA GLY A 263 -15.55 4.71 -7.53
C GLY A 263 -15.01 5.85 -8.37
N GLU A 264 -13.96 6.50 -7.88
CA GLU A 264 -13.37 7.68 -8.49
C GLU A 264 -11.87 7.50 -8.69
N ILE A 265 -11.38 7.77 -9.89
CA ILE A 265 -9.95 7.94 -10.17
C ILE A 265 -9.74 9.36 -10.64
N LYS A 266 -8.90 10.12 -9.94
CA LYS A 266 -8.54 11.49 -10.29
C LYS A 266 -7.04 11.62 -10.49
N ILE A 267 -6.63 12.19 -11.62
CA ILE A 267 -5.24 12.44 -11.96
C ILE A 267 -5.04 13.92 -12.25
N ASP A 268 -4.19 14.55 -11.46
CA ASP A 268 -3.75 15.94 -11.59
C ASP A 268 -2.23 16.00 -11.88
N PHE A 269 -1.73 17.17 -12.30
CA PHE A 269 -0.33 17.44 -12.61
C PHE A 269 0.25 18.58 -11.78
#